data_2778199a76081d1ad23b361f7b966923
#
_entry.id   2778199a76081d1ad23b361f7b966923
#
_cell.length_a   1.000
_cell.length_b   1.000
_cell.length_c   1.000
_cell.angle_alpha   90.00
_cell.angle_beta   90.00
_cell.angle_gamma   90.00
#
_symmetry.space_group_name_H-M   'P 1'
#
loop_
_entity.id
_entity.type
_entity.pdbx_description
1 polymer ?
#
loop_
_entity_poly.entity_id
_entity_poly.type
_entity_poly.pdbx_seq_one_letter_code
_entity_poly.pdbx_strand_id
1 'polypeptide(L)'
;MMERVVDWALAVTLSVLLLLIAGQQLFGPTPNPVFGMVEVRSGISFFEPWGRYLTAALEIVAVVLLLWPRTRTKGALLSMIIAVVAIGFHLSPWLGIVVPQPDAFAAAFNQNRPLLEDAHQLPNDKGAMFMLSFVILILSAANLWFEHLVHHLRPRPKRQAGVYA
;
A
#
# COMPACT_ATOMS: atom_id res chain seq x y z
N MET A 1 -20.65 15.87 13.97
CA MET A 1 -20.86 15.64 12.52
C MET A 1 -19.54 15.72 11.75
N MET A 2 -18.74 16.75 11.97
CA MET A 2 -17.44 16.99 11.30
C MET A 2 -16.43 15.83 11.50
N GLU A 3 -16.31 15.29 12.70
CA GLU A 3 -15.41 14.15 12.99
C GLU A 3 -15.67 12.93 12.12
N ARG A 4 -16.96 12.58 11.92
CA ARG A 4 -17.31 11.44 11.04
C ARG A 4 -16.96 11.70 9.57
N VAL A 5 -17.08 12.95 9.13
CA VAL A 5 -16.71 13.32 7.74
C VAL A 5 -15.21 13.16 7.54
N VAL A 6 -14.40 13.65 8.47
CA VAL A 6 -12.93 13.52 8.40
C VAL A 6 -12.51 12.06 8.42
N ASP A 7 -13.08 11.27 9.32
CA ASP A 7 -12.82 9.84 9.46
C ASP A 7 -13.10 9.07 8.15
N TRP A 8 -14.27 9.32 7.54
CA TRP A 8 -14.59 8.72 6.25
C TRP A 8 -13.73 9.24 5.11
N ALA A 9 -13.40 10.52 5.10
CA ALA A 9 -12.54 11.10 4.08
C ALA A 9 -11.16 10.44 4.08
N LEU A 10 -10.53 10.27 5.25
CA LEU A 10 -9.25 9.59 5.40
C LEU A 10 -9.32 8.13 4.93
N ALA A 11 -10.33 7.38 5.39
CA ALA A 11 -10.48 5.98 5.04
C ALA A 11 -10.73 5.78 3.54
N VAL A 12 -11.59 6.60 2.93
CA VAL A 12 -11.89 6.53 1.48
C VAL A 12 -10.68 6.92 0.66
N THR A 13 -9.98 8.00 1.02
CA THR A 13 -8.77 8.42 0.29
C THR A 13 -7.71 7.33 0.30
N LEU A 14 -7.42 6.75 1.46
CA LEU A 14 -6.47 5.64 1.59
C LEU A 14 -6.92 4.41 0.79
N SER A 15 -8.22 4.07 0.84
CA SER A 15 -8.79 2.95 0.08
C SER A 15 -8.66 3.14 -1.43
N VAL A 16 -8.91 4.35 -1.94
CA VAL A 16 -8.74 4.66 -3.37
C VAL A 16 -7.29 4.48 -3.81
N LEU A 17 -6.33 4.98 -3.03
CA LEU A 17 -4.91 4.82 -3.35
C LEU A 17 -4.50 3.34 -3.38
N LEU A 18 -4.90 2.56 -2.39
CA LEU A 18 -4.60 1.12 -2.36
C LEU A 18 -5.25 0.37 -3.53
N LEU A 19 -6.49 0.70 -3.90
CA LEU A 19 -7.16 0.10 -5.06
C LEU A 19 -6.47 0.44 -6.38
N LEU A 20 -5.96 1.67 -6.53
CA LEU A 20 -5.20 2.05 -7.72
C LEU A 20 -3.90 1.24 -7.84
N ILE A 21 -3.19 1.03 -6.72
CA ILE A 21 -1.97 0.22 -6.71
C ILE A 21 -2.29 -1.25 -6.96
N ALA A 22 -3.27 -1.83 -6.26
CA ALA A 22 -3.71 -3.20 -6.48
C ALA A 22 -4.17 -3.42 -7.93
N GLY A 23 -4.88 -2.46 -8.51
CA GLY A 23 -5.31 -2.49 -9.91
C GLY A 23 -4.13 -2.51 -10.88
N GLN A 24 -3.11 -1.69 -10.65
CA GLN A 24 -1.86 -1.70 -11.43
C GLN A 24 -1.13 -3.05 -11.29
N GLN A 25 -1.12 -3.64 -10.11
CA GLN A 25 -0.48 -4.94 -9.89
C GLN A 25 -1.25 -6.08 -10.58
N LEU A 26 -2.58 -6.05 -10.61
CA LEU A 26 -3.41 -7.12 -11.17
C LEU A 26 -3.58 -7.02 -12.68
N PHE A 27 -3.72 -5.81 -13.21
CA PHE A 27 -4.13 -5.56 -14.59
C PHE A 27 -3.09 -4.78 -15.41
N GLY A 28 -2.00 -4.36 -14.78
CA GLY A 28 -0.90 -3.66 -15.45
C GLY A 28 -0.05 -4.60 -16.30
N PRO A 29 0.94 -4.03 -17.04
CA PRO A 29 1.88 -4.81 -17.85
C PRO A 29 2.64 -5.86 -17.04
N THR A 30 2.97 -6.96 -17.70
CA THR A 30 3.71 -8.08 -17.10
C THR A 30 5.04 -8.28 -17.84
N PRO A 31 6.16 -8.47 -17.10
CA PRO A 31 6.26 -8.45 -15.64
C PRO A 31 6.09 -7.04 -15.06
N ASN A 32 5.63 -7.00 -13.80
CA ASN A 32 5.52 -5.73 -13.07
C ASN A 32 6.93 -5.18 -12.73
N PRO A 33 7.23 -3.88 -12.95
CA PRO A 33 8.58 -3.36 -12.77
C PRO A 33 9.08 -3.43 -11.32
N VAL A 34 8.21 -3.27 -10.32
CA VAL A 34 8.60 -3.35 -8.90
C VAL A 34 9.02 -4.77 -8.55
N PHE A 35 8.14 -5.74 -8.76
CA PHE A 35 8.38 -7.14 -8.39
C PHE A 35 9.39 -7.81 -9.32
N GLY A 36 9.35 -7.50 -10.62
CA GLY A 36 10.30 -8.00 -11.60
C GLY A 36 11.74 -7.51 -11.35
N MET A 37 11.93 -6.25 -10.94
CA MET A 37 13.26 -5.76 -10.55
C MET A 37 13.78 -6.46 -9.29
N VAL A 38 12.91 -6.66 -8.28
CA VAL A 38 13.29 -7.39 -7.08
C VAL A 38 13.65 -8.84 -7.42
N GLU A 39 12.88 -9.51 -8.27
CA GLU A 39 13.18 -10.87 -8.73
C GLU A 39 14.54 -10.95 -9.44
N VAL A 40 14.77 -10.12 -10.45
CA VAL A 40 15.99 -10.12 -11.24
C VAL A 40 17.23 -9.85 -10.39
N ARG A 41 17.14 -8.91 -9.43
CA ARG A 41 18.28 -8.54 -8.58
C ARG A 41 18.49 -9.45 -7.38
N SER A 42 17.43 -10.03 -6.82
CA SER A 42 17.53 -10.98 -5.68
C SER A 42 17.75 -12.42 -6.12
N GLY A 43 17.40 -12.78 -7.35
CA GLY A 43 17.38 -14.15 -7.85
C GLY A 43 16.23 -15.00 -7.30
N ILE A 44 15.23 -14.38 -6.65
CA ILE A 44 14.11 -15.09 -6.02
C ILE A 44 12.87 -15.00 -6.92
N SER A 45 12.55 -16.09 -7.62
CA SER A 45 11.43 -16.17 -8.57
C SER A 45 10.03 -16.13 -7.93
N PHE A 46 9.94 -16.02 -6.62
CA PHE A 46 8.67 -15.84 -5.93
C PHE A 46 8.07 -14.44 -6.13
N PHE A 47 8.90 -13.42 -6.31
CA PHE A 47 8.42 -12.04 -6.35
C PHE A 47 7.51 -11.75 -7.54
N GLU A 48 7.83 -12.27 -8.72
CA GLU A 48 6.98 -12.16 -9.90
C GLU A 48 6.61 -13.57 -10.38
N PRO A 49 5.33 -13.95 -10.46
CA PRO A 49 4.13 -13.14 -10.22
C PRO A 49 3.57 -13.22 -8.76
N TRP A 50 4.03 -14.15 -7.92
CA TRP A 50 3.35 -14.51 -6.67
C TRP A 50 3.40 -13.40 -5.61
N GLY A 51 4.56 -12.77 -5.41
CA GLY A 51 4.71 -11.64 -4.49
C GLY A 51 3.79 -10.49 -4.89
N ARG A 52 3.68 -10.19 -6.18
CA ARG A 52 2.77 -9.21 -6.75
C ARG A 52 1.30 -9.50 -6.41
N TYR A 53 0.84 -10.72 -6.67
CA TYR A 53 -0.55 -11.11 -6.38
C TYR A 53 -0.84 -11.12 -4.88
N LEU A 54 0.10 -11.57 -4.06
CA LEU A 54 -0.03 -11.54 -2.61
C LEU A 54 -0.18 -10.10 -2.10
N THR A 55 0.65 -9.18 -2.58
CA THR A 55 0.58 -7.76 -2.17
C THR A 55 -0.74 -7.14 -2.60
N ALA A 56 -1.17 -7.35 -3.85
CA ALA A 56 -2.48 -6.88 -4.33
C ALA A 56 -3.64 -7.43 -3.48
N ALA A 57 -3.60 -8.70 -3.11
CA ALA A 57 -4.63 -9.30 -2.24
C ALA A 57 -4.64 -8.66 -0.85
N LEU A 58 -3.47 -8.40 -0.25
CA LEU A 58 -3.37 -7.71 1.04
C LEU A 58 -3.87 -6.27 0.97
N GLU A 59 -3.62 -5.54 -0.11
CA GLU A 59 -4.15 -4.20 -0.36
C GLU A 59 -5.68 -4.21 -0.44
N ILE A 60 -6.27 -5.16 -1.16
CA ILE A 60 -7.73 -5.32 -1.26
C ILE A 60 -8.32 -5.66 0.12
N VAL A 61 -7.70 -6.56 0.88
CA VAL A 61 -8.14 -6.87 2.26
C VAL A 61 -8.07 -5.62 3.14
N ALA A 62 -7.00 -4.83 3.03
CA ALA A 62 -6.88 -3.58 3.77
C ALA A 62 -8.02 -2.60 3.43
N VAL A 63 -8.39 -2.48 2.15
CA VAL A 63 -9.52 -1.65 1.69
C VAL A 63 -10.84 -2.12 2.30
N VAL A 64 -11.14 -3.41 2.27
CA VAL A 64 -12.36 -3.97 2.88
C VAL A 64 -12.41 -3.65 4.37
N LEU A 65 -11.29 -3.81 5.09
CA LEU A 65 -11.19 -3.50 6.50
C LEU A 65 -11.33 -2.01 6.81
N LEU A 66 -10.79 -1.12 5.95
CA LEU A 66 -10.88 0.33 6.08
C LEU A 66 -12.32 0.84 5.90
N LEU A 67 -13.04 0.31 4.93
CA LEU A 67 -14.41 0.73 4.63
C LEU A 67 -15.42 0.19 5.65
N TRP A 68 -15.06 -0.81 6.45
CA TRP A 68 -15.92 -1.30 7.50
C TRP A 68 -15.59 -0.63 8.84
N PRO A 69 -16.48 0.20 9.42
CA PRO A 69 -16.15 1.04 10.59
C PRO A 69 -15.61 0.26 11.81
N ARG A 70 -16.05 -1.00 12.00
CA ARG A 70 -15.62 -1.83 13.15
C ARG A 70 -14.20 -2.38 13.00
N THR A 71 -13.68 -2.45 11.78
CA THR A 71 -12.36 -3.04 11.46
C THR A 71 -11.38 -2.02 10.90
N ARG A 72 -11.76 -0.74 10.83
CA ARG A 72 -10.98 0.34 10.21
C ARG A 72 -9.57 0.45 10.78
N THR A 73 -9.41 0.38 12.10
CA THR A 73 -8.10 0.35 12.76
C THR A 73 -7.20 -0.78 12.24
N LYS A 74 -7.79 -1.98 12.02
CA LYS A 74 -7.04 -3.13 11.47
C LYS A 74 -6.65 -2.89 10.01
N GLY A 75 -7.54 -2.29 9.23
CA GLY A 75 -7.26 -1.90 7.84
C GLY A 75 -6.14 -0.87 7.76
N ALA A 76 -6.18 0.17 8.59
CA ALA A 76 -5.14 1.19 8.66
C ALA A 76 -3.79 0.61 9.11
N LEU A 77 -3.79 -0.31 10.08
CA LEU A 77 -2.57 -1.00 10.51
C LEU A 77 -1.98 -1.86 9.38
N LEU A 78 -2.81 -2.63 8.68
CA LEU A 78 -2.36 -3.44 7.54
C LEU A 78 -1.78 -2.56 6.43
N SER A 79 -2.45 -1.45 6.07
CA SER A 79 -1.95 -0.48 5.09
C SER A 79 -0.61 0.12 5.51
N MET A 80 -0.44 0.42 6.80
CA MET A 80 0.81 0.93 7.35
C MET A 80 1.94 -0.10 7.21
N ILE A 81 1.68 -1.38 7.50
CA ILE A 81 2.66 -2.47 7.33
C ILE A 81 3.06 -2.60 5.86
N ILE A 82 2.09 -2.60 4.94
CA ILE A 82 2.36 -2.66 3.49
C ILE A 82 3.26 -1.48 3.07
N ALA A 83 2.95 -0.26 3.51
CA ALA A 83 3.73 0.92 3.19
C ALA A 83 5.16 0.86 3.73
N VAL A 84 5.35 0.39 4.97
CA VAL A 84 6.68 0.23 5.59
C VAL A 84 7.50 -0.81 4.82
N VAL A 85 6.90 -1.93 4.44
CA VAL A 85 7.57 -2.97 3.64
C VAL A 85 7.94 -2.42 2.26
N ALA A 86 7.04 -1.68 1.59
CA ALA A 86 7.31 -1.05 0.31
C ALA A 86 8.48 -0.05 0.41
N ILE A 87 8.51 0.82 1.42
CA ILE A 87 9.63 1.74 1.69
C ILE A 87 10.92 0.94 1.90
N GLY A 88 10.88 -0.15 2.66
CA GLY A 88 12.03 -1.03 2.88
C GLY A 88 12.59 -1.60 1.58
N PHE A 89 11.73 -2.04 0.66
CA PHE A 89 12.17 -2.49 -0.67
C PHE A 89 12.79 -1.36 -1.49
N HIS A 90 12.21 -0.16 -1.48
CA HIS A 90 12.76 1.00 -2.18
C HIS A 90 14.14 1.43 -1.62
N LEU A 91 14.38 1.25 -0.33
CA LEU A 91 15.67 1.54 0.29
C LEU A 91 16.67 0.37 0.17
N SER A 92 16.22 -0.78 -0.32
CA SER A 92 17.08 -1.94 -0.54
C SER A 92 17.85 -1.83 -1.88
N PRO A 93 18.96 -2.57 -2.03
CA PRO A 93 19.67 -2.66 -3.32
C PRO A 93 18.85 -3.38 -4.40
N TRP A 94 17.79 -4.09 -4.02
CA TRP A 94 16.99 -4.88 -4.96
C TRP A 94 16.04 -4.04 -5.80
N LEU A 95 15.41 -2.99 -5.24
CA LEU A 95 14.48 -2.14 -5.97
C LEU A 95 15.09 -0.76 -6.28
N GLY A 96 15.49 -0.01 -5.25
CA GLY A 96 15.93 1.36 -5.37
C GLY A 96 14.77 2.38 -5.35
N ILE A 97 15.12 3.66 -5.30
CA ILE A 97 14.14 4.76 -5.18
C ILE A 97 13.40 4.97 -6.51
N VAL A 98 14.08 4.75 -7.63
CA VAL A 98 13.56 5.00 -8.98
C VAL A 98 13.20 3.68 -9.64
N VAL A 99 11.98 3.57 -10.13
CA VAL A 99 11.44 2.35 -10.76
C VAL A 99 11.21 2.61 -12.24
N PRO A 100 11.58 1.67 -13.15
CA PRO A 100 11.26 1.79 -14.56
C PRO A 100 9.75 1.89 -14.81
N GLN A 101 9.36 2.60 -15.87
CA GLN A 101 7.95 2.63 -16.28
C GLN A 101 7.49 1.23 -16.70
N PRO A 102 6.23 0.84 -16.38
CA PRO A 102 5.75 -0.52 -16.60
C PRO A 102 5.89 -1.02 -18.04
N ASP A 103 5.49 -0.20 -19.02
CA ASP A 103 5.56 -0.58 -20.43
C ASP A 103 6.99 -0.72 -20.93
N ALA A 104 7.88 0.18 -20.52
CA ALA A 104 9.29 0.16 -20.89
C ALA A 104 10.01 -1.06 -20.29
N PHE A 105 9.70 -1.40 -19.05
CA PHE A 105 10.24 -2.57 -18.38
C PHE A 105 9.76 -3.88 -19.03
N ALA A 106 8.45 -4.03 -19.26
CA ALA A 106 7.90 -5.21 -19.90
C ALA A 106 8.44 -5.40 -21.34
N ALA A 107 8.59 -4.31 -22.10
CA ALA A 107 9.18 -4.37 -23.43
C ALA A 107 10.65 -4.82 -23.40
N ALA A 108 11.47 -4.28 -22.48
CA ALA A 108 12.86 -4.66 -22.31
C ALA A 108 13.02 -6.12 -21.87
N PHE A 109 12.17 -6.57 -20.96
CA PHE A 109 12.13 -7.96 -20.48
C PHE A 109 11.81 -8.93 -21.61
N ASN A 110 10.78 -8.66 -22.40
CA ASN A 110 10.36 -9.51 -23.52
C ASN A 110 11.41 -9.55 -24.66
N GLN A 111 12.28 -8.54 -24.74
CA GLN A 111 13.40 -8.50 -25.71
C GLN A 111 14.67 -9.15 -25.15
N ASN A 112 14.63 -9.80 -23.97
CA ASN A 112 15.78 -10.39 -23.28
C ASN A 112 16.96 -9.40 -23.10
N ARG A 113 16.68 -8.10 -22.93
CA ARG A 113 17.71 -7.10 -22.66
C ARG A 113 18.33 -7.34 -21.27
N PRO A 114 19.60 -7.04 -21.07
CA PRO A 114 20.25 -7.22 -19.77
C PRO A 114 19.72 -6.18 -18.74
N LEU A 115 18.58 -6.47 -18.13
CA LEU A 115 17.85 -5.56 -17.22
C LEU A 115 18.69 -5.10 -16.02
N LEU A 116 19.69 -5.88 -15.61
CA LEU A 116 20.60 -5.49 -14.52
C LEU A 116 21.48 -4.29 -14.90
N GLU A 117 21.87 -4.20 -16.15
CA GLU A 117 22.76 -3.14 -16.66
C GLU A 117 21.97 -1.97 -17.25
N ASP A 118 20.87 -2.25 -17.94
CA ASP A 118 20.11 -1.25 -18.70
C ASP A 118 18.94 -0.62 -17.95
N ALA A 119 18.55 -1.13 -16.76
CA ALA A 119 17.39 -0.63 -16.02
C ALA A 119 17.45 0.88 -15.73
N HIS A 120 18.65 1.44 -15.56
CA HIS A 120 18.83 2.89 -15.33
C HIS A 120 18.65 3.74 -16.60
N GLN A 121 18.70 3.13 -17.79
CA GLN A 121 18.52 3.81 -19.07
C GLN A 121 17.05 3.83 -19.51
N LEU A 122 16.19 3.03 -18.88
CA LEU A 122 14.76 3.01 -19.17
C LEU A 122 14.06 4.27 -18.67
N PRO A 123 13.02 4.73 -19.37
CA PRO A 123 12.10 5.72 -18.80
C PRO A 123 11.63 5.26 -17.42
N ASN A 124 11.62 6.16 -16.45
CA ASN A 124 11.36 5.81 -15.06
C ASN A 124 10.36 6.75 -14.42
N ASP A 125 9.91 6.41 -13.22
CA ASP A 125 8.89 7.11 -12.43
C ASP A 125 9.43 8.31 -11.63
N LYS A 126 10.73 8.60 -11.70
CA LYS A 126 11.43 9.64 -10.92
C LYS A 126 11.18 9.53 -9.41
N GLY A 127 10.93 8.33 -8.91
CA GLY A 127 10.67 8.06 -7.49
C GLY A 127 9.23 8.27 -7.06
N ALA A 128 8.28 8.35 -8.00
CA ALA A 128 6.87 8.56 -7.68
C ALA A 128 6.30 7.41 -6.83
N MET A 129 6.66 6.14 -7.09
CA MET A 129 6.23 4.99 -6.30
C MET A 129 6.78 5.03 -4.87
N PHE A 130 8.04 5.44 -4.70
CA PHE A 130 8.63 5.65 -3.39
C PHE A 130 7.89 6.72 -2.60
N MET A 131 7.63 7.90 -3.19
CA MET A 131 6.86 8.97 -2.56
C MET A 131 5.42 8.55 -2.24
N LEU A 132 4.78 7.76 -3.10
CA LEU A 132 3.44 7.23 -2.86
C LEU A 132 3.40 6.31 -1.63
N SER A 133 4.46 5.52 -1.40
CA SER A 133 4.57 4.69 -0.19
C SER A 133 4.59 5.53 1.09
N PHE A 134 5.25 6.70 1.08
CA PHE A 134 5.20 7.65 2.20
C PHE A 134 3.83 8.27 2.38
N VAL A 135 3.14 8.63 1.30
CA VAL A 135 1.77 9.15 1.38
C VAL A 135 0.84 8.13 2.03
N ILE A 136 0.93 6.85 1.62
CA ILE A 136 0.15 5.77 2.23
C ILE A 136 0.50 5.61 3.71
N LEU A 137 1.78 5.65 4.07
CA LEU A 137 2.23 5.58 5.46
C LEU A 137 1.62 6.70 6.32
N ILE A 138 1.70 7.94 5.85
CA ILE A 138 1.16 9.12 6.54
C ILE A 138 -0.37 9.01 6.68
N LEU A 139 -1.08 8.65 5.63
CA LEU A 139 -2.54 8.49 5.67
C LEU A 139 -2.96 7.34 6.59
N SER A 140 -2.21 6.24 6.61
CA SER A 140 -2.45 5.12 7.53
C SER A 140 -2.25 5.55 8.99
N ALA A 141 -1.17 6.26 9.28
CA ALA A 141 -0.91 6.81 10.62
C ALA A 141 -1.98 7.83 11.04
N ALA A 142 -2.42 8.69 10.12
CA ALA A 142 -3.49 9.65 10.38
C ALA A 142 -4.82 8.95 10.69
N ASN A 143 -5.18 7.89 9.96
CA ASN A 143 -6.36 7.06 10.27
C ASN A 143 -6.27 6.45 11.67
N LEU A 144 -5.12 5.84 12.04
CA LEU A 144 -4.91 5.26 13.36
C LEU A 144 -5.00 6.29 14.47
N TRP A 145 -4.37 7.45 14.28
CA TRP A 145 -4.40 8.56 15.24
C TRP A 145 -5.83 9.07 15.45
N PHE A 146 -6.57 9.27 14.37
CA PHE A 146 -7.93 9.80 14.42
C PHE A 146 -8.88 8.83 15.11
N GLU A 147 -8.82 7.54 14.81
CA GLU A 147 -9.60 6.49 15.49
C GLU A 147 -9.28 6.44 16.99
N HIS A 148 -8.01 6.56 17.36
CA HIS A 148 -7.60 6.61 18.77
C HIS A 148 -8.21 7.81 19.51
N LEU A 149 -8.14 9.02 18.92
CA LEU A 149 -8.74 10.22 19.48
C LEU A 149 -10.25 10.08 19.66
N VAL A 150 -10.96 9.59 18.65
CA VAL A 150 -12.42 9.41 18.70
C VAL A 150 -12.82 8.42 19.79
N HIS A 151 -12.06 7.35 19.99
CA HIS A 151 -12.31 6.39 21.07
C HIS A 151 -12.10 6.97 22.46
N HIS A 152 -11.10 7.83 22.64
CA HIS A 152 -10.84 8.46 23.94
C HIS A 152 -11.83 9.58 24.29
N LEU A 153 -12.35 10.28 23.28
CA LEU A 153 -13.28 11.40 23.48
C LEU A 153 -14.75 10.96 23.62
N ARG A 154 -15.10 9.71 23.33
CA ARG A 154 -16.46 9.21 23.55
C ARG A 154 -16.67 8.97 25.04
N PRO A 155 -17.63 9.70 25.71
CA PRO A 155 -18.00 9.42 27.09
C PRO A 155 -18.48 7.96 27.18
N ARG A 156 -17.90 7.19 28.07
CA ARG A 156 -18.43 5.84 28.41
C ARG A 156 -19.87 5.99 28.80
N PRO A 157 -20.82 5.23 28.21
CA PRO A 157 -22.20 5.26 28.67
C PRO A 157 -22.18 4.92 30.16
N LYS A 158 -22.71 5.85 30.99
CA LYS A 158 -22.89 5.61 32.43
C LYS A 158 -23.69 4.30 32.53
N ARG A 159 -23.08 3.24 33.08
CA ARG A 159 -23.84 2.06 33.51
C ARG A 159 -24.94 2.60 34.43
N GLN A 160 -26.19 2.56 33.99
CA GLN A 160 -27.31 2.76 34.84
C GLN A 160 -27.19 1.66 35.92
N ALA A 161 -26.74 2.06 37.12
CA ALA A 161 -26.82 1.21 38.28
C ALA A 161 -28.27 0.81 38.41
N GLY A 162 -28.54 -0.49 38.23
CA GLY A 162 -29.88 -1.03 38.24
C GLY A 162 -30.61 -0.62 39.51
N VAL A 163 -31.69 0.08 39.29
CA VAL A 163 -32.74 0.23 40.29
C VAL A 163 -33.44 -1.13 40.36
N TYR A 164 -32.93 -2.00 41.23
CA TYR A 164 -33.69 -3.10 41.79
C TYR A 164 -33.85 -2.78 43.28
N ALA A 165 -34.92 -2.10 43.61
CA ALA A 165 -35.53 -2.07 44.92
C ALA A 165 -36.85 -2.83 44.84
#